data_f1e28e9e3cddc9e3d7072aa4fbb6b563
#
_entry.id   f1e28e9e3cddc9e3d7072aa4fbb6b563
#
_cell.length_a   1.000
_cell.length_b   1.000
_cell.length_c   1.000
_cell.angle_alpha   90.00
_cell.angle_beta   90.00
_cell.angle_gamma   90.00
#
_symmetry.space_group_name_H-M   'P 1'
#
loop_
_entity.id
_entity.type
_entity.pdbx_description
1 polymer ?
#
loop_
_entity_poly.entity_id
_entity_poly.type
_entity_poly.pdbx_seq_one_letter_code
_entity_poly.pdbx_strand_id
1 'polypeptide(L)'
;GAANPAGSASENTTGTENAETYIPAGTFMRGVLLAGLDAPTGGQAQQNPHPVIIEVMDMASLPNRFKADYKNCRFTANGAGDLSSERAYIRLDRLSCISEDGGALDIGVKGYIADQTGKAGVRGRLVSKQGQVLANALVAGVASGIGTAFAQSSTTTSTSALGSTQTIKDGEQLQ
;
A
#
# COMPACT_ATOMS: atom_id res chain seq x y z
N GLY A 1 29.51 33.80 -26.04
CA GLY A 1 28.09 33.94 -26.07
C GLY A 1 27.46 32.58 -26.25
N ALA A 2 26.92 31.97 -25.19
CA ALA A 2 26.11 30.77 -25.27
C ALA A 2 24.72 31.15 -24.75
N ALA A 3 23.74 31.13 -25.63
CA ALA A 3 22.36 31.38 -25.33
C ALA A 3 21.76 30.17 -24.62
N ASN A 4 21.17 30.39 -23.49
CA ASN A 4 20.37 29.46 -22.72
C ASN A 4 18.96 29.42 -23.33
N PRO A 5 18.41 28.29 -23.78
CA PRO A 5 17.02 28.24 -24.20
C PRO A 5 16.11 28.24 -22.97
N ALA A 6 15.23 29.21 -22.96
CA ALA A 6 14.21 29.46 -21.98
C ALA A 6 13.37 28.25 -21.64
N GLY A 7 13.05 28.16 -20.35
CA GLY A 7 12.10 27.22 -19.79
C GLY A 7 10.73 27.33 -20.46
N SER A 8 10.20 26.19 -20.81
CA SER A 8 8.83 26.01 -21.26
C SER A 8 7.89 26.40 -20.13
N ALA A 9 7.36 27.61 -20.19
CA ALA A 9 6.25 28.02 -19.37
C ALA A 9 5.04 27.16 -19.76
N SER A 10 4.50 26.44 -18.79
CA SER A 10 3.20 25.79 -18.92
C SER A 10 2.16 26.86 -19.18
N GLU A 11 1.71 26.97 -20.42
CA GLU A 11 0.58 27.80 -20.79
C GLU A 11 -0.66 27.32 -20.05
N ASN A 12 -1.05 28.13 -19.09
CA ASN A 12 -2.33 27.99 -18.42
C ASN A 12 -3.40 28.51 -19.41
N THR A 13 -3.78 27.65 -20.36
CA THR A 13 -4.83 27.93 -21.32
C THR A 13 -6.15 27.93 -20.57
N THR A 14 -6.66 29.13 -20.24
CA THR A 14 -8.02 29.34 -19.78
C THR A 14 -8.97 29.18 -20.98
N GLY A 15 -8.96 28.02 -21.62
CA GLY A 15 -9.89 27.63 -22.65
C GLY A 15 -11.11 26.96 -22.01
N THR A 16 -12.29 27.29 -22.51
CA THR A 16 -13.52 26.56 -22.19
C THR A 16 -13.40 25.15 -22.79
N GLU A 17 -12.90 24.22 -22.01
CA GLU A 17 -12.78 22.81 -22.43
C GLU A 17 -14.15 22.15 -22.37
N ASN A 18 -14.48 21.36 -23.38
CA ASN A 18 -15.74 20.61 -23.43
C ASN A 18 -15.74 19.56 -22.32
N ALA A 19 -16.87 19.40 -21.64
CA ALA A 19 -17.07 18.45 -20.56
C ALA A 19 -16.89 16.97 -21.00
N GLU A 20 -16.83 16.71 -22.29
CA GLU A 20 -16.53 15.37 -22.82
C GLU A 20 -15.03 15.04 -22.81
N THR A 21 -14.17 16.04 -22.85
CA THR A 21 -12.72 15.88 -22.91
C THR A 21 -12.03 16.28 -21.60
N TYR A 22 -12.75 16.95 -20.72
CA TYR A 22 -12.23 17.49 -19.48
C TYR A 22 -13.12 17.11 -18.29
N ILE A 23 -12.52 16.55 -17.26
CA ILE A 23 -13.23 16.24 -16.01
C ILE A 23 -12.97 17.34 -14.99
N PRO A 24 -13.94 18.22 -14.73
CA PRO A 24 -13.77 19.32 -13.79
C PRO A 24 -13.62 18.80 -12.35
N ALA A 25 -12.91 19.57 -11.52
CA ALA A 25 -12.78 19.27 -10.11
C ALA A 25 -14.17 19.22 -9.42
N GLY A 26 -14.35 18.30 -8.50
CA GLY A 26 -15.63 18.07 -7.84
C GLY A 26 -16.57 17.13 -8.60
N THR A 27 -16.14 16.55 -9.71
CA THR A 27 -16.85 15.45 -10.36
C THR A 27 -16.78 14.19 -9.50
N PHE A 28 -17.90 13.50 -9.38
CA PHE A 28 -17.91 12.18 -8.74
C PHE A 28 -18.70 11.17 -9.57
N MET A 29 -18.32 9.92 -9.47
CA MET A 29 -19.00 8.81 -10.15
C MET A 29 -18.86 7.55 -9.33
N ARG A 30 -19.78 6.62 -9.53
CA ARG A 30 -19.71 5.31 -8.88
C ARG A 30 -18.94 4.34 -9.76
N GLY A 31 -18.06 3.58 -9.15
CA GLY A 31 -17.31 2.55 -9.84
C GLY A 31 -17.17 1.28 -9.02
N VAL A 32 -16.80 0.21 -9.68
CA VAL A 32 -16.51 -1.09 -9.08
C VAL A 32 -15.07 -1.49 -9.39
N LEU A 33 -14.38 -2.02 -8.40
CA LEU A 33 -13.07 -2.62 -8.62
C LEU A 33 -13.24 -3.92 -9.41
N LEU A 34 -12.54 -4.03 -10.54
CA LEU A 34 -12.56 -5.24 -11.37
C LEU A 34 -11.65 -6.34 -10.80
N ALA A 35 -10.67 -5.96 -10.01
CA ALA A 35 -9.74 -6.88 -9.37
C ALA A 35 -9.61 -6.56 -7.88
N GLY A 36 -9.35 -7.58 -7.08
CA GLY A 36 -8.99 -7.38 -5.67
C GLY A 36 -7.68 -6.59 -5.55
N LEU A 37 -7.52 -5.89 -4.44
CA LEU A 37 -6.31 -5.13 -4.13
C LEU A 37 -5.68 -5.66 -2.84
N ASP A 38 -4.50 -6.26 -2.98
CA ASP A 38 -3.61 -6.54 -1.85
C ASP A 38 -2.74 -5.30 -1.62
N ALA A 39 -3.26 -4.37 -0.83
CA ALA A 39 -2.61 -3.09 -0.61
C ALA A 39 -1.37 -3.26 0.27
N PRO A 40 -0.16 -2.96 -0.25
CA PRO A 40 1.06 -3.00 0.54
C PRO A 40 0.99 -1.96 1.65
N THR A 41 1.54 -2.29 2.82
CA THR A 41 1.57 -1.44 4.01
C THR A 41 3.02 -1.16 4.42
N GLY A 42 3.24 -0.05 5.13
CA GLY A 42 4.57 0.36 5.60
C GLY A 42 5.23 1.43 4.74
N GLY A 43 6.45 1.82 5.07
CA GLY A 43 7.13 2.97 4.46
C GLY A 43 7.40 2.86 2.96
N GLN A 44 7.48 1.65 2.41
CA GLN A 44 7.66 1.42 0.98
C GLN A 44 6.33 1.35 0.19
N ALA A 45 5.21 1.23 0.87
CA ALA A 45 3.90 1.11 0.25
C ALA A 45 3.54 2.32 -0.64
N GLN A 46 3.99 3.49 -0.27
CA GLN A 46 3.77 4.71 -1.04
C GLN A 46 4.72 4.86 -2.23
N GLN A 47 5.88 4.21 -2.19
CA GLN A 47 6.86 4.25 -3.27
C GLN A 47 6.56 3.20 -4.34
N ASN A 48 5.90 2.11 -3.97
CA ASN A 48 5.51 1.04 -4.88
C ASN A 48 4.05 0.63 -4.66
N PRO A 49 3.09 1.52 -4.94
CA PRO A 49 1.68 1.22 -4.79
C PRO A 49 1.22 0.17 -5.79
N HIS A 50 0.22 -0.64 -5.41
CA HIS A 50 -0.33 -1.67 -6.29
C HIS A 50 -1.29 -1.08 -7.31
N PRO A 51 -1.15 -1.40 -8.60
CA PRO A 51 -2.09 -0.94 -9.61
C PRO A 51 -3.45 -1.65 -9.46
N VAL A 52 -4.51 -0.91 -9.71
CA VAL A 52 -5.88 -1.43 -9.68
C VAL A 52 -6.70 -0.81 -10.79
N ILE A 53 -7.66 -1.57 -11.33
CA ILE A 53 -8.57 -1.14 -12.38
C ILE A 53 -9.97 -1.04 -11.80
N ILE A 54 -10.63 0.08 -12.12
CA ILE A 54 -11.98 0.40 -11.65
C ILE A 54 -12.84 0.70 -12.87
N GLU A 55 -13.98 0.10 -12.94
CA GLU A 55 -14.97 0.36 -14.00
C GLU A 55 -16.03 1.32 -13.49
N VAL A 56 -16.38 2.30 -14.32
CA VAL A 56 -17.43 3.29 -14.04
C VAL A 56 -18.79 2.66 -14.31
N MET A 57 -19.66 2.69 -13.31
CA MET A 57 -20.98 2.06 -13.38
C MET A 57 -22.08 3.01 -13.84
N ASP A 58 -21.97 4.28 -13.50
CA ASP A 58 -22.99 5.28 -13.72
C ASP A 58 -22.47 6.50 -14.43
N MET A 59 -23.40 7.36 -14.85
CA MET A 59 -23.05 8.69 -15.34
C MET A 59 -22.33 9.50 -14.28
N ALA A 60 -21.28 10.18 -14.69
CA ALA A 60 -20.59 11.12 -13.83
C ALA A 60 -21.48 12.29 -13.46
N SER A 61 -21.46 12.68 -12.21
CA SER A 61 -22.11 13.89 -11.72
C SER A 61 -21.05 15.00 -11.64
N LEU A 62 -21.23 16.00 -12.48
CA LEU A 62 -20.38 17.18 -12.59
C LEU A 62 -20.95 18.32 -11.74
N PRO A 63 -20.17 19.36 -11.46
CA PRO A 63 -20.68 20.59 -10.87
C PRO A 63 -21.89 21.15 -11.64
N ASN A 64 -22.73 21.95 -10.96
CA ASN A 64 -23.95 22.54 -11.50
C ASN A 64 -25.00 21.53 -12.02
N ARG A 65 -24.98 20.28 -11.50
CA ARG A 65 -25.91 19.20 -11.87
C ARG A 65 -25.78 18.69 -13.31
N PHE A 66 -24.70 19.04 -13.99
CA PHE A 66 -24.41 18.43 -15.28
C PHE A 66 -24.08 16.95 -15.09
N LYS A 67 -24.37 16.18 -16.11
CA LYS A 67 -24.04 14.75 -16.17
C LYS A 67 -23.29 14.47 -17.46
N ALA A 68 -22.24 13.69 -17.36
CA ALA A 68 -21.50 13.20 -18.51
C ALA A 68 -21.51 11.65 -18.51
N ASP A 69 -21.60 11.06 -19.68
CA ASP A 69 -21.64 9.62 -19.81
C ASP A 69 -20.21 9.05 -19.93
N TYR A 70 -19.75 8.52 -18.82
CA TYR A 70 -18.48 7.77 -18.73
C TYR A 70 -18.71 6.32 -18.33
N LYS A 71 -19.92 5.79 -18.56
CA LYS A 71 -20.22 4.39 -18.28
C LYS A 71 -19.27 3.47 -19.03
N ASN A 72 -18.93 2.37 -18.39
CA ASN A 72 -18.01 1.36 -18.90
C ASN A 72 -16.58 1.88 -19.19
N CYS A 73 -16.30 3.16 -18.96
CA CYS A 73 -14.94 3.65 -18.93
C CYS A 73 -14.17 3.04 -17.74
N ARG A 74 -12.86 2.98 -17.85
CA ARG A 74 -12.01 2.39 -16.82
C ARG A 74 -11.01 3.38 -16.29
N PHE A 75 -10.89 3.41 -14.98
CA PHE A 75 -9.78 4.09 -14.31
C PHE A 75 -8.66 3.09 -14.06
N THR A 76 -7.44 3.50 -14.37
CA THR A 76 -6.26 2.95 -13.74
C THR A 76 -5.96 3.77 -12.49
N ALA A 77 -5.62 3.10 -11.43
CA ALA A 77 -5.38 3.70 -10.14
C ALA A 77 -4.28 2.96 -9.39
N ASN A 78 -3.76 3.59 -8.36
CA ASN A 78 -2.71 3.04 -7.52
C ASN A 78 -3.16 3.04 -6.06
N GLY A 79 -3.04 1.87 -5.41
CA GLY A 79 -3.50 1.67 -4.04
C GLY A 79 -2.37 1.35 -3.06
N ALA A 80 -2.44 1.95 -1.88
CA ALA A 80 -1.56 1.68 -0.75
C ALA A 80 -2.39 1.52 0.52
N GLY A 81 -1.97 0.59 1.40
CA GLY A 81 -2.65 0.30 2.65
C GLY A 81 -2.10 1.11 3.82
N ASP A 82 -2.97 1.50 4.71
CA ASP A 82 -2.64 2.06 6.01
C ASP A 82 -3.15 1.14 7.12
N LEU A 83 -2.21 0.67 7.94
CA LEU A 83 -2.49 -0.25 9.04
C LEU A 83 -3.29 0.41 10.15
N SER A 84 -3.09 1.71 10.37
CA SER A 84 -3.73 2.43 11.48
C SER A 84 -5.22 2.63 11.26
N SER A 85 -5.61 2.85 10.00
CA SER A 85 -7.00 3.04 9.60
C SER A 85 -7.67 1.77 9.07
N GLU A 86 -6.90 0.70 8.85
CA GLU A 86 -7.34 -0.55 8.19
C GLU A 86 -7.99 -0.29 6.82
N ARG A 87 -7.46 0.69 6.09
CA ARG A 87 -8.00 1.12 4.81
C ARG A 87 -6.95 1.08 3.71
N ALA A 88 -7.39 0.79 2.49
CA ALA A 88 -6.61 0.97 1.29
C ALA A 88 -6.96 2.32 0.66
N TYR A 89 -5.99 3.20 0.55
CA TYR A 89 -6.12 4.47 -0.14
C TYR A 89 -5.76 4.29 -1.60
N ILE A 90 -6.72 4.57 -2.46
CA ILE A 90 -6.58 4.39 -3.90
C ILE A 90 -6.62 5.76 -4.56
N ARG A 91 -5.60 6.07 -5.34
CA ARG A 91 -5.49 7.31 -6.12
C ARG A 91 -5.66 7.00 -7.59
N LEU A 92 -6.52 7.76 -8.25
CA LEU A 92 -6.74 7.67 -9.69
C LEU A 92 -5.55 8.26 -10.44
N ASP A 93 -5.22 7.66 -11.57
CA ASP A 93 -4.12 8.06 -12.43
C ASP A 93 -4.62 8.43 -13.83
N ARG A 94 -5.34 7.54 -14.50
CA ARG A 94 -5.85 7.75 -15.84
C ARG A 94 -7.29 7.25 -15.98
N LEU A 95 -8.04 7.92 -16.85
CA LEU A 95 -9.33 7.46 -17.34
C LEU A 95 -9.21 7.09 -18.81
N SER A 96 -9.62 5.88 -19.14
CA SER A 96 -9.64 5.38 -20.51
C SER A 96 -11.07 5.02 -20.90
N CYS A 97 -11.52 5.57 -22.01
CA CYS A 97 -12.81 5.29 -22.61
C CYS A 97 -12.63 4.96 -24.10
N ILE A 98 -13.54 4.15 -24.62
CA ILE A 98 -13.66 3.96 -26.07
C ILE A 98 -15.09 4.34 -26.44
N SER A 99 -15.23 5.29 -27.34
CA SER A 99 -16.50 5.73 -27.87
C SER A 99 -17.06 4.69 -28.85
N GLU A 100 -18.36 4.73 -29.08
CA GLU A 100 -19.04 3.83 -30.04
C GLU A 100 -18.49 3.98 -31.46
N ASP A 101 -17.98 5.17 -31.81
CA ASP A 101 -17.31 5.44 -33.08
C ASP A 101 -15.90 4.86 -33.16
N GLY A 102 -15.43 4.17 -32.13
CA GLY A 102 -14.06 3.64 -32.05
C GLY A 102 -13.00 4.66 -31.64
N GLY A 103 -13.39 5.89 -31.33
CA GLY A 103 -12.50 6.92 -30.81
C GLY A 103 -12.05 6.55 -29.38
N ALA A 104 -10.74 6.59 -29.14
CA ALA A 104 -10.17 6.35 -27.82
C ALA A 104 -9.91 7.68 -27.08
N LEU A 105 -10.42 7.81 -25.87
CA LEU A 105 -10.11 8.87 -24.94
C LEU A 105 -9.23 8.29 -23.84
N ASP A 106 -8.06 8.85 -23.62
CA ASP A 106 -7.16 8.46 -22.55
C ASP A 106 -6.57 9.72 -21.90
N ILE A 107 -7.08 10.08 -20.75
CA ILE A 107 -6.73 11.32 -20.04
C ILE A 107 -6.19 11.06 -18.65
N GLY A 108 -5.19 11.84 -18.25
CA GLY A 108 -4.69 11.84 -16.86
C GLY A 108 -5.71 12.49 -15.93
N VAL A 109 -6.04 11.83 -14.85
CA VAL A 109 -6.99 12.32 -13.85
C VAL A 109 -6.38 12.30 -12.45
N LYS A 110 -6.78 13.27 -11.63
CA LYS A 110 -6.39 13.29 -10.21
C LYS A 110 -7.63 13.13 -9.35
N GLY A 111 -7.64 12.06 -8.57
CA GLY A 111 -8.78 11.77 -7.72
C GLY A 111 -8.45 10.70 -6.70
N TYR A 112 -9.41 10.41 -5.86
CA TYR A 112 -9.30 9.34 -4.85
C TYR A 112 -10.62 8.57 -4.78
N ILE A 113 -10.54 7.36 -4.25
CA ILE A 113 -11.71 6.53 -4.00
C ILE A 113 -12.20 6.77 -2.57
N ALA A 114 -13.52 6.94 -2.45
CA ALA A 114 -14.22 6.90 -1.18
C ALA A 114 -15.09 5.65 -1.12
N ASP A 115 -15.28 5.11 0.07
CA ASP A 115 -16.20 4.00 0.28
C ASP A 115 -17.67 4.50 0.37
N GLN A 116 -18.59 3.55 0.53
CA GLN A 116 -20.02 3.85 0.65
C GLN A 116 -20.37 4.72 1.86
N THR A 117 -19.48 4.82 2.85
CA THR A 117 -19.66 5.69 4.04
C THR A 117 -19.17 7.12 3.79
N GLY A 118 -18.66 7.41 2.61
CA GLY A 118 -18.09 8.71 2.23
C GLY A 118 -16.69 8.98 2.76
N LYS A 119 -16.06 8.02 3.43
CA LYS A 119 -14.68 8.14 3.91
C LYS A 119 -13.69 7.80 2.80
N ALA A 120 -12.61 8.55 2.71
CA ALA A 120 -11.53 8.26 1.79
C ALA A 120 -10.93 6.86 2.03
N GLY A 121 -10.60 6.19 0.94
CA GLY A 121 -10.12 4.82 0.94
C GLY A 121 -11.22 3.78 1.15
N VAL A 122 -10.90 2.55 0.82
CA VAL A 122 -11.78 1.39 0.95
C VAL A 122 -11.36 0.58 2.18
N ARG A 123 -12.32 0.16 3.00
CA ARG A 123 -12.01 -0.70 4.15
C ARG A 123 -11.50 -2.05 3.66
N GLY A 124 -10.36 -2.47 4.18
CA GLY A 124 -9.71 -3.73 3.90
C GLY A 124 -9.76 -4.69 5.09
N ARG A 125 -9.35 -5.94 4.83
CA ARG A 125 -9.07 -6.92 5.87
C ARG A 125 -7.56 -6.99 6.07
N LEU A 126 -7.11 -6.79 7.30
CA LEU A 126 -5.70 -6.91 7.63
C LEU A 126 -5.29 -8.40 7.60
N VAL A 127 -4.29 -8.71 6.80
CA VAL A 127 -3.64 -10.02 6.79
C VAL A 127 -2.25 -9.88 7.38
N SER A 128 -2.03 -10.43 8.56
CA SER A 128 -0.71 -10.43 9.21
C SER A 128 -0.11 -11.84 9.21
N LYS A 129 1.17 -11.96 8.87
CA LYS A 129 1.93 -13.22 8.92
C LYS A 129 2.66 -13.40 10.27
N GLN A 130 2.21 -12.74 11.32
CA GLN A 130 2.88 -12.75 12.63
C GLN A 130 2.92 -14.13 13.26
N GLY A 131 1.94 -14.99 12.99
CA GLY A 131 1.90 -16.35 13.51
C GLY A 131 3.12 -17.19 13.12
N GLN A 132 3.64 -17.02 11.92
CA GLN A 132 4.82 -17.74 11.44
C GLN A 132 6.10 -17.25 12.13
N VAL A 133 6.19 -15.94 12.37
CA VAL A 133 7.33 -15.36 13.12
C VAL A 133 7.33 -15.85 14.57
N LEU A 134 6.16 -15.89 15.20
CA LEU A 134 6.01 -16.41 16.57
C LEU A 134 6.33 -17.88 16.66
N ALA A 135 5.86 -18.70 15.70
CA ALA A 135 6.18 -20.12 15.66
C ALA A 135 7.69 -20.37 15.51
N ASN A 136 8.36 -19.63 14.64
CA ASN A 136 9.81 -19.73 14.46
C ASN A 136 10.56 -19.27 15.72
N ALA A 137 10.08 -18.23 16.40
CA ALA A 137 10.67 -17.77 17.65
C ALA A 137 10.53 -18.80 18.78
N LEU A 138 9.39 -19.47 18.87
CA LEU A 138 9.16 -20.55 19.83
C LEU A 138 10.09 -21.74 19.58
N VAL A 139 10.23 -22.17 18.32
CA VAL A 139 11.14 -23.27 17.96
C VAL A 139 12.58 -22.92 18.31
N ALA A 140 13.03 -21.71 17.96
CA ALA A 140 14.36 -21.23 18.30
C ALA A 140 14.56 -21.10 19.82
N GLY A 141 13.55 -20.64 20.56
CA GLY A 141 13.58 -20.53 22.01
C GLY A 141 13.69 -21.88 22.71
N VAL A 142 12.96 -22.91 22.25
CA VAL A 142 13.05 -24.25 22.79
C VAL A 142 14.44 -24.87 22.50
N ALA A 143 14.94 -24.73 21.28
CA ALA A 143 16.26 -25.23 20.90
C ALA A 143 17.39 -24.58 21.72
N SER A 144 17.35 -23.27 21.92
CA SER A 144 18.33 -22.55 22.74
C SER A 144 18.17 -22.84 24.22
N GLY A 145 16.93 -22.99 24.71
CA GLY A 145 16.64 -23.35 26.11
C GLY A 145 17.18 -24.70 26.51
N ILE A 146 17.06 -25.71 25.65
CA ILE A 146 17.64 -27.03 25.88
C ILE A 146 19.17 -26.95 25.88
N GLY A 147 19.76 -26.23 24.91
CA GLY A 147 21.21 -26.03 24.82
C GLY A 147 21.79 -25.38 26.06
N THR A 148 21.16 -24.35 26.62
CA THR A 148 21.59 -23.69 27.85
C THR A 148 21.38 -24.56 29.10
N ALA A 149 20.32 -25.38 29.15
CA ALA A 149 20.10 -26.30 30.25
C ALA A 149 21.22 -27.35 30.34
N PHE A 150 21.66 -27.88 29.21
CA PHE A 150 22.80 -28.81 29.18
C PHE A 150 24.14 -28.10 29.51
N ALA A 151 24.34 -26.87 29.05
CA ALA A 151 25.53 -26.12 29.38
C ALA A 151 25.59 -25.74 30.88
N GLN A 152 24.44 -25.44 31.50
CA GLN A 152 24.38 -25.14 32.95
C GLN A 152 24.51 -26.35 33.83
N SER A 153 24.20 -27.55 33.34
CA SER A 153 24.39 -28.79 34.13
C SER A 153 25.88 -29.11 34.37
N SER A 154 26.78 -28.55 33.57
CA SER A 154 28.23 -28.71 33.72
C SER A 154 28.91 -27.56 34.48
N THR A 155 28.15 -26.53 34.90
CA THR A 155 28.71 -25.35 35.57
C THR A 155 28.09 -25.23 36.95
N THR A 156 28.87 -25.42 38.02
CA THR A 156 28.47 -25.09 39.38
C THR A 156 28.85 -23.66 39.70
N THR A 157 27.88 -22.82 40.00
CA THR A 157 28.10 -21.45 40.44
C THR A 157 28.12 -21.41 41.98
N SER A 158 29.26 -21.10 42.58
CA SER A 158 29.34 -20.82 44.00
C SER A 158 29.36 -19.31 44.24
N THR A 159 28.33 -18.80 44.89
CA THR A 159 28.23 -17.41 45.31
C THR A 159 28.78 -17.29 46.76
N SER A 160 29.81 -16.47 46.93
CA SER A 160 30.28 -16.05 48.25
C SER A 160 30.08 -14.55 48.41
N ALA A 161 30.09 -14.05 49.65
CA ALA A 161 29.84 -12.64 49.96
C ALA A 161 30.90 -11.67 49.36
N LEU A 162 31.95 -12.16 48.72
CA LEU A 162 33.04 -11.41 48.12
C LEU A 162 33.07 -11.48 46.57
N GLY A 163 32.07 -12.11 45.90
CA GLY A 163 31.99 -12.19 44.46
C GLY A 163 31.64 -13.61 43.97
N SER A 164 31.13 -13.69 42.72
CA SER A 164 30.81 -14.97 42.07
C SER A 164 31.98 -15.40 41.19
N THR A 165 32.50 -16.62 41.43
CA THR A 165 33.45 -17.28 40.54
C THR A 165 32.76 -18.42 39.82
N GLN A 166 32.91 -18.50 38.51
CA GLN A 166 32.46 -19.64 37.71
C GLN A 166 33.64 -20.57 37.47
N THR A 167 33.53 -21.78 37.93
CA THR A 167 34.46 -22.84 37.58
C THR A 167 33.83 -23.76 36.55
N ILE A 168 34.44 -23.87 35.40
CA ILE A 168 34.10 -24.85 34.35
C ILE A 168 34.85 -26.14 34.72
N LYS A 169 34.13 -27.23 34.95
CA LYS A 169 34.74 -28.55 35.01
C LYS A 169 35.03 -29.00 33.59
N ASP A 170 36.31 -28.96 33.23
CA ASP A 170 36.79 -29.65 32.04
C ASP A 170 36.49 -31.15 32.20
N GLY A 171 35.77 -31.68 31.20
CA GLY A 171 35.47 -33.12 31.18
C GLY A 171 36.75 -33.95 31.16
N GLU A 172 36.87 -34.81 32.14
CA GLU A 172 37.91 -35.79 32.27
C GLU A 172 38.00 -36.63 31.00
N GLN A 173 39.14 -36.56 30.34
CA GLN A 173 39.52 -37.41 29.23
C GLN A 173 39.55 -38.86 29.70
N LEU A 174 38.61 -39.67 29.21
CA LEU A 174 38.70 -41.14 29.32
C LEU A 174 39.79 -41.63 28.36
N GLN A 175 40.83 -42.20 28.95
CA GLN A 175 41.80 -43.05 28.26
C GLN A 175 41.13 -44.37 27.81
#